data_0db717e8d2005ad73b82dcfc64eb9271
#
_entry.id   0db717e8d2005ad73b82dcfc64eb9271
#
_cell.length_a   1.000
_cell.length_b   1.000
_cell.length_c   1.000
_cell.angle_alpha   90.00
_cell.angle_beta   90.00
_cell.angle_gamma   90.00
#
_symmetry.space_group_name_H-M   'P 1'
#
loop_
_entity.id
_entity.type
_entity.pdbx_description
1 polymer ?
#
loop_
_entity_poly.entity_id
_entity_poly.type
_entity_poly.pdbx_seq_one_letter_code
_entity_poly.pdbx_strand_id
1 'polypeptide(L)'
;MECTDSDILEEGRRVFQVERAAVLAIEQSLGQSFVDAVRLILKTKGNVIFSGVGKSGHVARKLAATFASTGTTSYFVHADEAAHGDMGMIRPGDTFIGLSFSGESSELQTCIPALKAMGIPIIAMTGRATSSLAQAADVALITPIEREACPLNLAPRLLPLLWFWVTPLLGL
;
A
#
# COMPACT_ATOMS: atom_id res chain seq x y z
N MET A 1 18.33 9.58 -33.24
CA MET A 1 17.60 8.39 -33.72
C MET A 1 16.13 8.72 -33.66
N GLU A 2 15.44 8.77 -34.76
CA GLU A 2 13.98 8.98 -34.75
C GLU A 2 13.30 7.68 -34.28
N CYS A 3 12.39 7.79 -33.31
CA CYS A 3 11.59 6.69 -32.79
C CYS A 3 10.50 6.36 -33.82
N THR A 4 10.43 5.14 -34.30
CA THR A 4 9.41 4.71 -35.27
C THR A 4 8.11 4.32 -34.55
N ASP A 5 7.00 4.29 -35.28
CA ASP A 5 5.70 3.81 -34.73
C ASP A 5 5.81 2.38 -34.19
N SER A 6 6.64 1.54 -34.81
CA SER A 6 6.91 0.18 -34.33
C SER A 6 7.59 0.19 -32.97
N ASP A 7 8.59 1.06 -32.77
CA ASP A 7 9.29 1.17 -31.48
C ASP A 7 8.35 1.62 -30.36
N ILE A 8 7.44 2.54 -30.67
CA ILE A 8 6.43 3.04 -29.72
C ILE A 8 5.48 1.91 -29.32
N LEU A 9 4.99 1.14 -30.28
CA LEU A 9 4.08 0.01 -29.99
C LEU A 9 4.77 -1.12 -29.24
N GLU A 10 6.03 -1.40 -29.55
CA GLU A 10 6.82 -2.41 -28.86
C GLU A 10 7.06 -2.03 -27.39
N GLU A 11 7.43 -0.78 -27.13
CA GLU A 11 7.59 -0.27 -25.78
C GLU A 11 6.27 -0.32 -24.99
N GLY A 12 5.15 0.06 -25.61
CA GLY A 12 3.83 -0.08 -24.99
C GLY A 12 3.52 -1.53 -24.59
N ARG A 13 3.78 -2.50 -25.48
CA ARG A 13 3.60 -3.94 -25.20
C ARG A 13 4.52 -4.42 -24.10
N ARG A 14 5.78 -3.94 -24.06
CA ARG A 14 6.75 -4.27 -23.03
C ARG A 14 6.25 -3.83 -21.64
N VAL A 15 5.71 -2.62 -21.53
CA VAL A 15 5.11 -2.14 -20.27
C VAL A 15 4.01 -3.07 -19.79
N PHE A 16 3.05 -3.42 -20.64
CA PHE A 16 1.98 -4.36 -20.29
C PHE A 16 2.48 -5.74 -19.88
N GLN A 17 3.56 -6.23 -20.48
CA GLN A 17 4.17 -7.52 -20.09
C GLN A 17 4.74 -7.46 -18.67
N VAL A 18 5.44 -6.39 -18.33
CA VAL A 18 6.01 -6.18 -16.98
C VAL A 18 4.90 -6.05 -15.92
N GLU A 19 3.88 -5.24 -16.20
CA GLU A 19 2.74 -5.04 -15.31
C GLU A 19 1.97 -6.35 -15.09
N ARG A 20 1.72 -7.12 -16.15
CA ARG A 20 1.07 -8.44 -16.04
C ARG A 20 1.87 -9.43 -15.20
N ALA A 21 3.20 -9.45 -15.35
CA ALA A 21 4.06 -10.31 -14.54
C ALA A 21 3.99 -9.90 -13.05
N ALA A 22 3.95 -8.62 -12.75
CA ALA A 22 3.80 -8.12 -11.38
C ALA A 22 2.45 -8.52 -10.76
N VAL A 23 1.37 -8.44 -11.53
CA VAL A 23 0.03 -8.89 -11.10
C VAL A 23 0.02 -10.38 -10.77
N LEU A 24 0.58 -11.22 -11.64
CA LEU A 24 0.67 -12.67 -11.41
C LEU A 24 1.51 -12.99 -10.17
N ALA A 25 2.60 -12.26 -9.94
CA ALA A 25 3.42 -12.44 -8.75
C ALA A 25 2.64 -12.11 -7.46
N ILE A 26 1.80 -11.08 -7.48
CA ILE A 26 0.91 -10.74 -6.36
C ILE A 26 -0.12 -11.85 -6.14
N GLU A 27 -0.79 -12.31 -7.19
CA GLU A 27 -1.76 -13.42 -7.10
C GLU A 27 -1.13 -14.66 -6.45
N GLN A 28 0.07 -15.04 -6.87
CA GLN A 28 0.80 -16.17 -6.31
C GLN A 28 1.27 -15.96 -4.87
N SER A 29 1.39 -14.70 -4.43
CA SER A 29 1.75 -14.35 -3.05
C SER A 29 0.57 -14.31 -2.09
N LEU A 30 -0.67 -14.46 -2.58
CA LEU A 30 -1.86 -14.52 -1.73
C LEU A 30 -1.78 -15.72 -0.79
N GLY A 31 -1.83 -15.45 0.50
CA GLY A 31 -1.67 -16.46 1.54
C GLY A 31 -2.32 -16.03 2.86
N GLN A 32 -1.85 -16.60 3.96
CA GLN A 32 -2.42 -16.35 5.27
C GLN A 32 -2.38 -14.87 5.67
N SER A 33 -1.32 -14.13 5.34
CA SER A 33 -1.22 -12.70 5.62
C SER A 33 -2.35 -11.88 4.98
N PHE A 34 -2.78 -12.25 3.76
CA PHE A 34 -3.93 -11.62 3.12
C PHE A 34 -5.22 -11.89 3.91
N VAL A 35 -5.46 -13.15 4.29
CA VAL A 35 -6.63 -13.52 5.10
C VAL A 35 -6.65 -12.77 6.43
N ASP A 36 -5.49 -12.64 7.08
CA ASP A 36 -5.37 -11.95 8.36
C ASP A 36 -5.60 -10.44 8.21
N ALA A 37 -5.09 -9.81 7.13
CA ALA A 37 -5.37 -8.42 6.81
C ALA A 37 -6.88 -8.17 6.60
N VAL A 38 -7.55 -9.03 5.82
CA VAL A 38 -9.01 -8.96 5.61
C VAL A 38 -9.75 -9.06 6.94
N ARG A 39 -9.42 -10.06 7.75
CA ARG A 39 -10.07 -10.26 9.05
C ARG A 39 -9.86 -9.08 10.00
N LEU A 40 -8.69 -8.46 9.95
CA LEU A 40 -8.38 -7.30 10.76
C LEU A 40 -9.21 -6.10 10.31
N ILE A 41 -9.32 -5.85 9.01
CA ILE A 41 -10.16 -4.79 8.45
C ILE A 41 -11.64 -5.02 8.81
N LEU A 42 -12.16 -6.24 8.66
CA LEU A 42 -13.55 -6.58 9.01
C LEU A 42 -13.86 -6.43 10.51
N LYS A 43 -12.86 -6.53 11.38
CA LYS A 43 -13.00 -6.33 12.83
C LYS A 43 -12.86 -4.86 13.23
N THR A 44 -12.48 -3.97 12.33
CA THR A 44 -12.32 -2.54 12.60
C THR A 44 -13.66 -1.94 13.01
N LYS A 45 -13.70 -1.31 14.19
CA LYS A 45 -14.91 -0.67 14.72
C LYS A 45 -14.99 0.82 14.37
N GLY A 46 -13.85 1.43 14.10
CA GLY A 46 -13.68 2.81 13.69
C GLY A 46 -13.46 2.93 12.19
N ASN A 47 -12.37 3.58 11.83
CA ASN A 47 -11.99 3.85 10.43
C ASN A 47 -10.79 3.01 10.00
N VAL A 48 -10.71 2.73 8.71
CA VAL A 48 -9.49 2.22 8.08
C VAL A 48 -8.69 3.42 7.58
N ILE A 49 -7.51 3.64 8.15
CA ILE A 49 -6.69 4.80 7.90
C ILE A 49 -5.54 4.41 6.99
N PHE A 50 -5.46 5.05 5.84
CA PHE A 50 -4.37 4.85 4.89
C PHE A 50 -3.33 5.95 5.04
N SER A 51 -2.04 5.58 5.02
CA SER A 51 -0.95 6.54 5.13
C SER A 51 0.24 6.17 4.24
N GLY A 52 1.01 7.17 3.86
CA GLY A 52 2.20 7.03 3.03
C GLY A 52 2.73 8.38 2.60
N VAL A 53 3.92 8.39 1.97
CA VAL A 53 4.61 9.60 1.51
C VAL A 53 4.78 9.58 -0.01
N GLY A 54 4.83 10.73 -0.64
CA GLY A 54 5.07 10.88 -2.06
C GLY A 54 4.10 10.05 -2.92
N LYS A 55 4.62 9.24 -3.84
CA LYS A 55 3.82 8.39 -4.72
C LYS A 55 2.99 7.36 -3.94
N SER A 56 3.55 6.77 -2.89
CA SER A 56 2.81 5.88 -1.98
C SER A 56 1.66 6.59 -1.29
N GLY A 57 1.84 7.86 -0.93
CA GLY A 57 0.77 8.70 -0.36
C GLY A 57 -0.38 8.97 -1.34
N HIS A 58 -0.09 9.25 -2.63
CA HIS A 58 -1.13 9.41 -3.65
C HIS A 58 -1.97 8.14 -3.81
N VAL A 59 -1.30 7.04 -3.74
CA VAL A 59 -1.93 5.75 -3.79
C VAL A 59 -2.76 5.45 -2.54
N ALA A 60 -2.23 5.66 -1.36
CA ALA A 60 -2.94 5.52 -0.09
C ALA A 60 -4.22 6.38 -0.08
N ARG A 61 -4.15 7.60 -0.61
CA ARG A 61 -5.32 8.49 -0.77
C ARG A 61 -6.38 7.89 -1.71
N LYS A 62 -5.96 7.29 -2.84
CA LYS A 62 -6.87 6.61 -3.75
C LYS A 62 -7.54 5.40 -3.07
N LEU A 63 -6.81 4.63 -2.28
CA LEU A 63 -7.35 3.49 -1.55
C LEU A 63 -8.38 3.92 -0.50
N ALA A 64 -8.07 4.93 0.29
CA ALA A 64 -9.00 5.50 1.26
C ALA A 64 -10.33 5.90 0.59
N ALA A 65 -10.25 6.63 -0.53
CA ALA A 65 -11.43 7.03 -1.29
C ALA A 65 -12.21 5.83 -1.83
N THR A 66 -11.52 4.77 -2.27
CA THR A 66 -12.17 3.56 -2.77
C THR A 66 -12.89 2.80 -1.66
N PHE A 67 -12.27 2.61 -0.49
CA PHE A 67 -12.90 2.00 0.68
C PHE A 67 -14.14 2.78 1.11
N ALA A 68 -14.03 4.10 1.23
CA ALA A 68 -15.15 4.96 1.60
C ALA A 68 -16.33 4.84 0.61
N SER A 69 -16.05 4.79 -0.70
CA SER A 69 -17.09 4.65 -1.73
C SER A 69 -17.77 3.28 -1.76
N THR A 70 -17.16 2.27 -1.15
CA THR A 70 -17.68 0.90 -1.10
C THR A 70 -18.22 0.50 0.28
N GLY A 71 -18.39 1.47 1.19
CA GLY A 71 -19.07 1.27 2.47
C GLY A 71 -18.16 1.06 3.67
N THR A 72 -16.83 1.01 3.49
CA THR A 72 -15.88 0.97 4.61
C THR A 72 -15.44 2.38 4.96
N THR A 73 -15.76 2.84 6.17
CA THR A 73 -15.32 4.17 6.64
C THR A 73 -13.80 4.25 6.62
N SER A 74 -13.28 5.17 5.84
CA SER A 74 -11.83 5.32 5.67
C SER A 74 -11.43 6.72 5.26
N TYR A 75 -10.21 7.11 5.61
CA TYR A 75 -9.59 8.37 5.19
C TYR A 75 -8.07 8.21 5.08
N PHE A 76 -7.46 9.20 4.46
CA PHE A 76 -6.01 9.29 4.29
C PHE A 76 -5.42 10.29 5.26
N VAL A 77 -4.32 9.92 5.91
CA VAL A 77 -3.47 10.82 6.70
C VAL A 77 -2.07 10.79 6.11
N HIS A 78 -1.54 11.96 5.76
CA HIS A 78 -0.15 12.05 5.29
C HIS A 78 0.80 11.74 6.44
N ALA A 79 1.80 10.85 6.21
CA ALA A 79 2.65 10.38 7.30
C ALA A 79 3.47 11.51 7.95
N ASP A 80 3.88 12.52 7.18
CA ASP A 80 4.58 13.69 7.69
C ASP A 80 3.66 14.56 8.56
N GLU A 81 2.43 14.84 8.11
CA GLU A 81 1.44 15.60 8.87
C GLU A 81 1.03 14.85 10.14
N ALA A 82 0.92 13.52 10.09
CA ALA A 82 0.70 12.69 11.26
C ALA A 82 1.79 12.90 12.32
N ALA A 83 3.06 12.94 11.91
CA ALA A 83 4.18 13.19 12.81
C ALA A 83 4.14 14.61 13.44
N HIS A 84 3.45 15.55 12.81
CA HIS A 84 3.33 16.96 13.24
C HIS A 84 1.98 17.32 13.88
N GLY A 85 1.11 16.35 14.17
CA GLY A 85 -0.12 16.59 14.94
C GLY A 85 -1.34 15.83 14.48
N ASP A 86 -1.44 15.45 13.19
CA ASP A 86 -2.63 14.80 12.64
C ASP A 86 -2.83 13.36 13.17
N MET A 87 -1.84 12.81 13.93
CA MET A 87 -2.06 11.62 14.77
C MET A 87 -3.27 11.78 15.69
N GLY A 88 -3.63 13.00 16.07
CA GLY A 88 -4.84 13.30 16.81
C GLY A 88 -6.15 12.91 16.13
N MET A 89 -6.15 12.63 14.82
CA MET A 89 -7.31 12.13 14.08
C MET A 89 -7.56 10.64 14.30
N ILE A 90 -6.52 9.87 14.69
CA ILE A 90 -6.56 8.42 14.87
C ILE A 90 -7.08 8.08 16.27
N ARG A 91 -7.98 7.12 16.38
CA ARG A 91 -8.66 6.75 17.62
C ARG A 91 -8.56 5.24 17.90
N PRO A 92 -8.62 4.82 19.16
CA PRO A 92 -8.81 3.40 19.49
C PRO A 92 -10.03 2.82 18.78
N GLY A 93 -9.83 1.67 18.13
CA GLY A 93 -10.81 1.01 17.28
C GLY A 93 -10.59 1.22 15.78
N ASP A 94 -9.71 2.13 15.39
CA ASP A 94 -9.25 2.29 14.01
C ASP A 94 -8.24 1.19 13.65
N THR A 95 -7.99 1.03 12.35
CA THR A 95 -6.92 0.19 11.79
C THR A 95 -6.06 1.04 10.86
N PHE A 96 -4.75 1.01 11.04
CA PHE A 96 -3.81 1.78 10.24
C PHE A 96 -3.17 0.92 9.14
N ILE A 97 -3.16 1.42 7.91
CA ILE A 97 -2.52 0.78 6.75
C ILE A 97 -1.42 1.70 6.22
N GLY A 98 -0.17 1.31 6.46
CA GLY A 98 1.01 2.05 6.01
C GLY A 98 1.53 1.53 4.66
N LEU A 99 1.67 2.43 3.69
CA LEU A 99 2.20 2.14 2.36
C LEU A 99 3.61 2.69 2.19
N SER A 100 4.58 1.81 2.02
CA SER A 100 5.96 2.18 1.68
C SER A 100 6.65 1.02 0.97
N PHE A 101 7.07 1.22 -0.28
CA PHE A 101 7.72 0.13 -1.02
C PHE A 101 9.03 -0.33 -0.37
N SER A 102 9.88 0.61 0.07
CA SER A 102 11.08 0.29 0.85
C SER A 102 10.77 -0.23 2.24
N GLY A 103 9.63 0.22 2.82
CA GLY A 103 9.26 0.01 4.21
C GLY A 103 10.12 0.78 5.21
N GLU A 104 10.94 1.76 4.72
CA GLU A 104 11.91 2.52 5.51
C GLU A 104 11.63 4.04 5.50
N SER A 105 10.41 4.45 5.17
CA SER A 105 10.05 5.88 5.24
C SER A 105 10.14 6.38 6.67
N SER A 106 10.96 7.39 6.93
CA SER A 106 11.18 7.98 8.26
C SER A 106 9.89 8.50 8.90
N GLU A 107 9.04 9.11 8.07
CA GLU A 107 7.77 9.68 8.48
C GLU A 107 6.80 8.59 9.01
N LEU A 108 6.69 7.46 8.29
CA LEU A 108 5.91 6.33 8.78
C LEU A 108 6.50 5.71 10.04
N GLN A 109 7.84 5.59 10.10
CA GLN A 109 8.52 5.06 11.28
C GLN A 109 8.26 5.90 12.53
N THR A 110 8.17 7.22 12.38
CA THR A 110 7.86 8.15 13.49
C THR A 110 6.45 7.93 14.04
N CYS A 111 5.48 7.50 13.20
CA CYS A 111 4.11 7.25 13.63
C CYS A 111 3.95 5.92 14.40
N ILE A 112 4.75 4.91 14.12
CA ILE A 112 4.59 3.54 14.64
C ILE A 112 4.55 3.46 16.17
N PRO A 113 5.46 4.09 16.93
CA PRO A 113 5.43 4.00 18.39
C PRO A 113 4.13 4.52 19.00
N ALA A 114 3.62 5.63 18.47
CA ALA A 114 2.36 6.21 18.93
C ALA A 114 1.16 5.32 18.61
N LEU A 115 1.09 4.76 17.40
CA LEU A 115 0.06 3.80 17.00
C LEU A 115 0.03 2.58 17.92
N LYS A 116 1.20 2.02 18.21
CA LYS A 116 1.33 0.87 19.14
C LYS A 116 0.90 1.23 20.55
N ALA A 117 1.30 2.40 21.06
CA ALA A 117 0.89 2.86 22.39
C ALA A 117 -0.62 3.05 22.52
N MET A 118 -1.30 3.42 21.43
CA MET A 118 -2.76 3.53 21.35
C MET A 118 -3.47 2.19 21.10
N GLY A 119 -2.73 1.10 20.88
CA GLY A 119 -3.29 -0.21 20.53
C GLY A 119 -3.95 -0.26 19.15
N ILE A 120 -3.48 0.57 18.22
CA ILE A 120 -3.98 0.61 16.84
C ILE A 120 -3.33 -0.51 16.03
N PRO A 121 -4.10 -1.46 15.48
CA PRO A 121 -3.55 -2.48 14.60
C PRO A 121 -2.94 -1.88 13.34
N ILE A 122 -1.78 -2.41 12.93
CA ILE A 122 -1.01 -1.91 11.79
C ILE A 122 -0.93 -2.98 10.71
N ILE A 123 -1.35 -2.64 9.50
CA ILE A 123 -1.10 -3.41 8.29
C ILE A 123 -0.02 -2.70 7.49
N ALA A 124 1.06 -3.40 7.17
CA ALA A 124 2.10 -2.91 6.27
C ALA A 124 1.85 -3.36 4.84
N MET A 125 1.92 -2.45 3.89
CA MET A 125 2.02 -2.76 2.45
C MET A 125 3.40 -2.35 1.96
N THR A 126 4.28 -3.33 1.71
CA THR A 126 5.69 -3.07 1.40
C THR A 126 6.27 -4.10 0.44
N GLY A 127 7.36 -3.76 -0.24
CA GLY A 127 8.12 -4.69 -1.09
C GLY A 127 9.14 -5.55 -0.33
N ARG A 128 9.35 -5.31 0.98
CA ARG A 128 10.43 -5.94 1.74
C ARG A 128 9.94 -6.49 3.07
N ALA A 129 9.95 -7.80 3.23
CA ALA A 129 9.55 -8.49 4.46
C ALA A 129 10.46 -8.14 5.67
N THR A 130 11.71 -7.79 5.41
CA THR A 130 12.71 -7.44 6.44
C THR A 130 12.71 -5.94 6.79
N SER A 131 11.83 -5.14 6.17
CA SER A 131 11.77 -3.71 6.42
C SER A 131 11.24 -3.39 7.83
N SER A 132 11.62 -2.22 8.34
CA SER A 132 11.18 -1.72 9.65
C SER A 132 9.65 -1.64 9.75
N LEU A 133 8.98 -1.20 8.68
CA LEU A 133 7.51 -1.16 8.62
C LEU A 133 6.89 -2.55 8.70
N ALA A 134 7.42 -3.54 7.94
CA ALA A 134 6.92 -4.91 7.97
C ALA A 134 7.10 -5.57 9.33
N GLN A 135 8.25 -5.37 9.98
CA GLN A 135 8.55 -5.93 11.29
C GLN A 135 7.73 -5.29 12.42
N ALA A 136 7.34 -4.05 12.24
CA ALA A 136 6.53 -3.33 13.22
C ALA A 136 5.03 -3.61 13.08
N ALA A 137 4.55 -4.07 11.94
CA ALA A 137 3.14 -4.32 11.66
C ALA A 137 2.62 -5.61 12.29
N ASP A 138 1.32 -5.65 12.59
CA ASP A 138 0.62 -6.87 13.01
C ASP A 138 0.41 -7.82 11.81
N VAL A 139 0.25 -7.26 10.62
CA VAL A 139 0.16 -7.99 9.35
C VAL A 139 0.98 -7.27 8.29
N ALA A 140 1.83 -8.02 7.58
CA ALA A 140 2.60 -7.49 6.46
C ALA A 140 2.16 -8.13 5.13
N LEU A 141 1.71 -7.30 4.21
CA LEU A 141 1.42 -7.66 2.82
C LEU A 141 2.65 -7.34 1.97
N ILE A 142 3.35 -8.38 1.60
CA ILE A 142 4.61 -8.24 0.85
C ILE A 142 4.35 -8.34 -0.63
N THR A 143 4.84 -7.37 -1.38
CA THR A 143 4.71 -7.33 -2.84
C THR A 143 6.00 -7.77 -3.50
N PRO A 144 6.04 -8.96 -4.08
CA PRO A 144 7.24 -9.51 -4.68
C PRO A 144 7.49 -8.94 -6.09
N ILE A 145 7.65 -7.62 -6.22
CA ILE A 145 7.93 -6.96 -7.50
C ILE A 145 9.42 -6.68 -7.60
N GLU A 146 10.06 -7.32 -8.58
CA GLU A 146 11.50 -7.21 -8.80
C GLU A 146 11.88 -6.01 -9.68
N ARG A 147 11.03 -5.63 -10.64
CA ARG A 147 11.35 -4.65 -11.67
C ARG A 147 10.22 -3.67 -11.94
N GLU A 148 10.59 -2.39 -12.14
CA GLU A 148 9.69 -1.36 -12.64
C GLU A 148 9.47 -1.48 -14.14
N ALA A 149 8.28 -1.11 -14.62
CA ALA A 149 8.02 -0.97 -16.05
C ALA A 149 8.81 0.20 -16.65
N CYS A 150 9.08 1.24 -15.86
CA CYS A 150 9.88 2.40 -16.28
C CYS A 150 11.34 2.01 -16.55
N PRO A 151 11.91 2.36 -17.73
CA PRO A 151 13.30 2.07 -18.07
C PRO A 151 14.32 2.68 -17.09
N LEU A 152 13.97 3.81 -16.48
CA LEU A 152 14.79 4.50 -15.49
C LEU A 152 14.60 3.97 -14.07
N ASN A 153 13.75 2.97 -13.88
CA ASN A 153 13.41 2.40 -12.58
C ASN A 153 12.89 3.46 -11.55
N LEU A 154 12.27 4.53 -12.05
CA LEU A 154 11.81 5.68 -11.27
C LEU A 154 10.29 5.69 -11.03
N ALA A 155 9.52 4.96 -11.83
CA ALA A 155 8.07 4.90 -11.69
C ALA A 155 7.67 3.92 -10.58
N PRO A 156 6.53 4.14 -9.92
CA PRO A 156 6.19 3.34 -8.75
C PRO A 156 5.80 1.91 -9.11
N ARG A 157 6.47 0.96 -8.52
CA ARG A 157 6.09 -0.47 -8.44
C ARG A 157 4.77 -0.68 -7.71
N LEU A 158 4.04 0.41 -7.45
CA LEU A 158 2.87 0.45 -6.60
C LEU A 158 1.54 0.38 -7.35
N LEU A 159 1.52 0.66 -8.65
CA LEU A 159 0.27 0.69 -9.42
C LEU A 159 -0.44 -0.68 -9.47
N PRO A 160 0.25 -1.80 -9.76
CA PRO A 160 -0.38 -3.12 -9.67
C PRO A 160 -0.75 -3.50 -8.25
N LEU A 161 0.05 -3.08 -7.24
CA LEU A 161 -0.19 -3.35 -5.83
C LEU A 161 -1.57 -2.99 -5.35
N LEU A 162 -2.11 -1.93 -5.87
CA LEU A 162 -3.20 -1.21 -5.26
C LEU A 162 -4.55 -1.69 -5.70
N TRP A 163 -4.68 -2.04 -6.97
CA TRP A 163 -5.92 -2.58 -7.50
C TRP A 163 -6.13 -4.03 -7.08
N PHE A 164 -5.07 -4.82 -6.97
CA PHE A 164 -5.15 -6.25 -6.72
C PHE A 164 -5.26 -6.64 -5.25
N TRP A 165 -4.71 -5.82 -4.33
CA TRP A 165 -4.94 -6.03 -2.90
C TRP A 165 -6.31 -5.52 -2.44
N VAL A 166 -6.83 -4.49 -3.09
CA VAL A 166 -8.07 -3.82 -2.66
C VAL A 166 -9.32 -4.43 -3.27
N THR A 167 -9.29 -4.83 -4.54
CA THR A 167 -10.49 -5.37 -5.20
C THR A 167 -11.04 -6.63 -4.51
N PRO A 168 -10.23 -7.61 -4.08
CA PRO A 168 -10.73 -8.73 -3.29
C PRO A 168 -11.26 -8.34 -1.90
N LEU A 169 -10.73 -7.25 -1.30
CA LEU A 169 -11.22 -6.74 -0.02
C LEU A 169 -12.62 -6.09 -0.13
N LEU A 170 -12.98 -5.61 -1.32
CA LEU A 170 -14.28 -4.97 -1.59
C LEU A 170 -15.38 -5.97 -1.97
N GLY A 171 -15.04 -7.22 -2.23
CA GLY A 171 -15.99 -8.27 -2.64
C GLY A 171 -16.53 -9.11 -1.49
N LEU A 172 -16.17 -8.79 -0.25
CA LEU A 172 -16.59 -9.46 0.99
C LEU A 172 -17.49 -8.57 1.81
#